data_68d4f5f10dbc3c29d4937fbb60ea09f9
#
_entry.id   68d4f5f10dbc3c29d4937fbb60ea09f9
#
_cell.length_a   1.000
_cell.length_b   1.000
_cell.length_c   1.000
_cell.angle_alpha   90.00
_cell.angle_beta   90.00
_cell.angle_gamma   90.00
#
_symmetry.space_group_name_H-M   'P 1'
#
loop_
_entity.id
_entity.type
_entity.pdbx_description
1 polymer ?
#
loop_
_entity_poly.entity_id
_entity_poly.type
_entity_poly.pdbx_seq_one_letter_code
_entity_poly.pdbx_strand_id
1 'polypeptide(L)'
;MNSPKDNPNADLAYQKTILGSVSRTFALTIPLLPPTIEKVVGNTYLLCRIVDTIEDAADLSPSSKQALSKLFLDAVLEKSPVNTFVEPCLSALKNYSNQDELDLIIHTPTVLRILHTCSIKDQAAVSRCVSIMSDGMSHFHTKQTQVGLKDLQEFEQYCYVVAGVVGELLTTIFSNHSPQFAQRIRGQEGLAIAFGQALQMTNILKDSPEDKARGVSWKPANVSQTELLCIAYQKLEDALRYILLIPKQDIGIRQFCFLAFGLACMTLSKIANHKQFTHKDELKLSRHTVIAFYGFTKIASSNDALIKAFFSLSTRSLRKLSQP
;
A
#
# COMPACT_ATOMS: atom_id res chain seq x y z
N MET A 1 -2.27 0.36 -39.05
CA MET A 1 -2.72 -0.65 -38.10
C MET A 1 -3.70 0.04 -37.15
N ASN A 2 -4.96 -0.40 -37.14
CA ASN A 2 -6.00 0.20 -36.31
C ASN A 2 -5.64 0.00 -34.82
N SER A 3 -5.54 1.09 -34.06
CA SER A 3 -5.51 1.05 -32.60
C SER A 3 -6.67 0.20 -32.09
N PRO A 4 -6.48 -0.67 -31.08
CA PRO A 4 -7.58 -1.37 -30.46
C PRO A 4 -8.58 -0.30 -30.00
N LYS A 5 -9.84 -0.41 -30.45
CA LYS A 5 -10.91 0.50 -30.09
C LYS A 5 -10.99 0.55 -28.56
N ASP A 6 -10.94 1.78 -28.02
CA ASP A 6 -11.17 2.06 -26.61
C ASP A 6 -12.46 1.37 -26.16
N ASN A 7 -12.31 0.30 -25.40
CA ASN A 7 -13.43 -0.42 -24.80
C ASN A 7 -13.33 -0.31 -23.29
N PRO A 8 -14.00 0.66 -22.66
CA PRO A 8 -13.93 0.88 -21.22
C PRO A 8 -14.27 -0.37 -20.38
N ASN A 9 -15.16 -1.22 -20.89
CA ASN A 9 -15.53 -2.47 -20.20
C ASN A 9 -14.38 -3.50 -20.26
N ALA A 10 -13.64 -3.57 -21.36
CA ALA A 10 -12.47 -4.45 -21.48
C ALA A 10 -11.33 -3.94 -20.59
N ASP A 11 -11.11 -2.62 -20.52
CA ASP A 11 -10.10 -2.01 -19.65
C ASP A 11 -10.39 -2.32 -18.16
N LEU A 12 -11.63 -2.16 -17.70
CA LEU A 12 -12.02 -2.50 -16.33
C LEU A 12 -11.97 -4.01 -16.05
N ALA A 13 -12.29 -4.85 -17.03
CA ALA A 13 -12.14 -6.30 -16.89
C ALA A 13 -10.66 -6.69 -16.73
N TYR A 14 -9.77 -6.06 -17.51
CA TYR A 14 -8.32 -6.23 -17.35
C TYR A 14 -7.86 -5.81 -15.93
N GLN A 15 -8.25 -4.62 -15.47
CA GLN A 15 -7.90 -4.14 -14.13
C GLN A 15 -8.27 -5.17 -13.04
N LYS A 16 -9.48 -5.71 -13.10
CA LYS A 16 -9.95 -6.70 -12.12
C LYS A 16 -9.14 -8.00 -12.16
N THR A 17 -8.80 -8.46 -13.34
CA THR A 17 -8.03 -9.69 -13.54
C THR A 17 -6.62 -9.54 -13.04
N ILE A 18 -5.90 -8.51 -13.50
CA ILE A 18 -4.49 -8.31 -13.14
C ILE A 18 -4.31 -7.98 -11.66
N LEU A 19 -5.26 -7.28 -11.02
CA LEU A 19 -5.23 -7.02 -9.60
C LEU A 19 -5.15 -8.32 -8.78
N GLY A 20 -5.86 -9.37 -9.20
CA GLY A 20 -5.82 -10.69 -8.58
C GLY A 20 -4.46 -11.37 -8.68
N SER A 21 -3.73 -11.14 -9.76
CA SER A 21 -2.40 -11.72 -10.02
C SER A 21 -1.29 -10.98 -9.29
N VAL A 22 -1.32 -9.63 -9.28
CA VAL A 22 -0.24 -8.82 -8.71
C VAL A 22 -0.45 -8.46 -7.23
N SER A 23 -1.59 -8.83 -6.62
CA SER A 23 -1.88 -8.56 -5.21
C SER A 23 -2.63 -9.71 -4.55
N ARG A 24 -2.15 -10.12 -3.36
CA ARG A 24 -2.89 -11.09 -2.52
C ARG A 24 -3.88 -10.40 -1.59
N THR A 25 -3.45 -9.34 -0.92
CA THR A 25 -4.26 -8.65 0.11
C THR A 25 -5.23 -7.68 -0.52
N PHE A 26 -4.77 -6.84 -1.45
CA PHE A 26 -5.61 -5.80 -2.03
C PHE A 26 -6.64 -6.35 -3.02
N ALA A 27 -6.37 -7.51 -3.64
CA ALA A 27 -7.39 -8.26 -4.39
C ALA A 27 -8.61 -8.69 -3.53
N LEU A 28 -8.43 -8.82 -2.21
CA LEU A 28 -9.53 -9.13 -1.27
C LEU A 28 -10.21 -7.87 -0.73
N THR A 29 -9.47 -6.76 -0.60
CA THR A 29 -9.99 -5.55 0.06
C THR A 29 -10.62 -4.57 -0.92
N ILE A 30 -10.00 -4.33 -2.08
CA ILE A 30 -10.48 -3.36 -3.07
C ILE A 30 -11.92 -3.66 -3.55
N PRO A 31 -12.33 -4.92 -3.82
CA PRO A 31 -13.70 -5.24 -4.21
C PRO A 31 -14.78 -4.98 -3.14
N LEU A 32 -14.39 -4.63 -1.91
CA LEU A 32 -15.33 -4.22 -0.86
C LEU A 32 -15.78 -2.77 -1.03
N LEU A 33 -15.04 -1.98 -1.79
CA LEU A 33 -15.33 -0.57 -2.04
C LEU A 33 -16.55 -0.39 -2.96
N PRO A 34 -17.29 0.72 -2.85
CA PRO A 34 -18.28 1.11 -3.85
C PRO A 34 -17.67 1.15 -5.26
N PRO A 35 -18.40 0.78 -6.34
CA PRO A 35 -17.84 0.60 -7.68
C PRO A 35 -17.03 1.78 -8.23
N THR A 36 -17.46 3.02 -7.92
CA THR A 36 -16.75 4.24 -8.33
C THR A 36 -15.39 4.37 -7.65
N ILE A 37 -15.32 4.06 -6.35
CA ILE A 37 -14.08 4.07 -5.57
C ILE A 37 -13.22 2.84 -5.92
N GLU A 38 -13.82 1.66 -6.08
CA GLU A 38 -13.14 0.42 -6.49
C GLU A 38 -12.31 0.67 -7.75
N LYS A 39 -12.91 1.36 -8.75
CA LYS A 39 -12.23 1.69 -10.00
C LYS A 39 -10.96 2.51 -9.76
N VAL A 40 -11.07 3.63 -9.03
CA VAL A 40 -9.95 4.54 -8.80
C VAL A 40 -8.87 3.90 -7.93
N VAL A 41 -9.27 3.26 -6.83
CA VAL A 41 -8.32 2.63 -5.89
C VAL A 41 -7.61 1.45 -6.54
N GLY A 42 -8.33 0.63 -7.30
CA GLY A 42 -7.74 -0.47 -8.08
C GLY A 42 -6.73 0.02 -9.12
N ASN A 43 -7.09 1.08 -9.84
CA ASN A 43 -6.20 1.71 -10.82
C ASN A 43 -4.93 2.27 -10.16
N THR A 44 -5.11 3.00 -9.06
CA THR A 44 -3.97 3.55 -8.30
C THR A 44 -3.05 2.45 -7.79
N TYR A 45 -3.62 1.35 -7.27
CA TYR A 45 -2.82 0.22 -6.83
C TYR A 45 -1.93 -0.32 -7.97
N LEU A 46 -2.46 -0.43 -9.18
CA LEU A 46 -1.68 -0.90 -10.33
C LEU A 46 -0.57 0.07 -10.71
N LEU A 47 -0.82 1.39 -10.65
CA LEU A 47 0.22 2.40 -10.89
C LEU A 47 1.32 2.34 -9.82
N CYS A 48 0.96 2.22 -8.54
CA CYS A 48 1.93 2.03 -7.47
C CYS A 48 2.71 0.71 -7.64
N ARG A 49 2.05 -0.36 -8.09
CA ARG A 49 2.70 -1.66 -8.35
C ARG A 49 3.74 -1.58 -9.47
N ILE A 50 3.52 -0.74 -10.50
CA ILE A 50 4.53 -0.48 -11.52
C ILE A 50 5.76 0.20 -10.90
N VAL A 51 5.57 1.18 -10.02
CA VAL A 51 6.68 1.82 -9.28
C VAL A 51 7.45 0.78 -8.46
N ASP A 52 6.74 -0.04 -7.66
CA ASP A 52 7.36 -1.11 -6.87
C ASP A 52 8.17 -2.08 -7.75
N THR A 53 7.63 -2.49 -8.90
CA THR A 53 8.29 -3.43 -9.81
C THR A 53 9.62 -2.88 -10.35
N ILE A 54 9.69 -1.59 -10.66
CA ILE A 54 10.93 -0.95 -11.11
C ILE A 54 11.95 -0.92 -9.96
N GLU A 55 11.50 -0.54 -8.76
CA GLU A 55 12.37 -0.36 -7.61
C GLU A 55 12.85 -1.69 -7.00
N ASP A 56 12.02 -2.74 -7.04
CA ASP A 56 12.36 -4.08 -6.55
C ASP A 56 13.31 -4.86 -7.48
N ALA A 57 13.55 -4.39 -8.71
CA ALA A 57 14.43 -5.05 -9.67
C ALA A 57 15.90 -5.04 -9.20
N ALA A 58 16.36 -6.15 -8.59
CA ALA A 58 17.64 -6.23 -7.89
C ALA A 58 18.87 -5.98 -8.79
N ASP A 59 18.82 -6.40 -10.07
CA ASP A 59 19.98 -6.30 -11.00
C ASP A 59 20.00 -4.96 -11.77
N LEU A 60 19.01 -4.09 -11.59
CA LEU A 60 19.05 -2.76 -12.19
C LEU A 60 19.90 -1.81 -11.35
N SER A 61 20.78 -1.06 -12.04
CA SER A 61 21.52 0.00 -11.39
C SER A 61 20.59 1.10 -10.87
N PRO A 62 20.96 1.82 -9.79
CA PRO A 62 20.17 2.96 -9.30
C PRO A 62 19.86 4.00 -10.38
N SER A 63 20.80 4.26 -11.30
CA SER A 63 20.61 5.19 -12.41
C SER A 63 19.58 4.68 -13.43
N SER A 64 19.56 3.36 -13.69
CA SER A 64 18.57 2.74 -14.58
C SER A 64 17.16 2.80 -13.96
N LYS A 65 17.02 2.50 -12.66
CA LYS A 65 15.77 2.63 -11.93
C LYS A 65 15.25 4.06 -12.01
N GLN A 66 16.08 5.04 -11.69
CA GLN A 66 15.74 6.47 -11.76
C GLN A 66 15.27 6.89 -13.15
N ALA A 67 15.97 6.43 -14.22
CA ALA A 67 15.60 6.74 -15.60
C ALA A 67 14.22 6.15 -15.94
N LEU A 68 13.96 4.89 -15.58
CA LEU A 68 12.65 4.22 -15.82
C LEU A 68 11.53 4.87 -15.01
N SER A 69 11.76 5.19 -13.74
CA SER A 69 10.81 5.89 -12.89
C SER A 69 10.46 7.27 -13.45
N LYS A 70 11.44 7.99 -13.98
CA LYS A 70 11.19 9.26 -14.67
C LYS A 70 10.33 9.09 -15.93
N LEU A 71 10.62 8.12 -16.79
CA LEU A 71 9.82 7.85 -17.98
C LEU A 71 8.38 7.48 -17.60
N PHE A 72 8.20 6.68 -16.55
CA PHE A 72 6.88 6.33 -16.03
C PHE A 72 6.11 7.57 -15.55
N LEU A 73 6.75 8.42 -14.74
CA LEU A 73 6.11 9.65 -14.26
C LEU A 73 5.77 10.61 -15.42
N ASP A 74 6.64 10.74 -16.40
CA ASP A 74 6.37 11.58 -17.57
C ASP A 74 5.15 11.04 -18.37
N ALA A 75 4.95 9.71 -18.41
CA ALA A 75 3.75 9.11 -19.00
C ALA A 75 2.50 9.33 -18.14
N VAL A 76 2.57 9.15 -16.81
CA VAL A 76 1.46 9.39 -15.86
C VAL A 76 1.01 10.85 -15.88
N LEU A 77 1.95 11.77 -16.04
CA LEU A 77 1.72 13.23 -16.08
C LEU A 77 1.44 13.75 -17.50
N GLU A 78 1.25 12.86 -18.47
CA GLU A 78 0.99 13.21 -19.90
C GLU A 78 2.07 14.09 -20.54
N LYS A 79 3.30 14.08 -20.01
CA LYS A 79 4.45 14.82 -20.58
C LYS A 79 5.08 14.12 -21.77
N SER A 80 4.90 12.80 -21.88
CA SER A 80 5.40 11.96 -22.97
C SER A 80 4.44 10.83 -23.31
N PRO A 81 4.48 10.29 -24.55
CA PRO A 81 3.72 9.10 -24.92
C PRO A 81 4.09 7.91 -24.04
N VAL A 82 3.11 7.11 -23.61
CA VAL A 82 3.32 5.97 -22.72
C VAL A 82 4.30 4.92 -23.27
N ASN A 83 4.39 4.76 -24.60
CA ASN A 83 5.32 3.81 -25.21
C ASN A 83 6.78 4.17 -24.98
N THR A 84 7.11 5.44 -24.69
CA THR A 84 8.46 5.86 -24.29
C THR A 84 8.91 5.26 -22.96
N PHE A 85 7.96 4.82 -22.13
CA PHE A 85 8.19 4.07 -20.90
C PHE A 85 8.13 2.55 -21.12
N VAL A 86 7.08 2.05 -21.78
CA VAL A 86 6.78 0.61 -21.85
C VAL A 86 7.92 -0.19 -22.47
N GLU A 87 8.39 0.21 -23.64
CA GLU A 87 9.43 -0.53 -24.38
C GLU A 87 10.78 -0.59 -23.63
N PRO A 88 11.34 0.53 -23.11
CA PRO A 88 12.56 0.48 -22.31
C PRO A 88 12.39 -0.32 -21.02
N CYS A 89 11.23 -0.20 -20.34
CA CYS A 89 10.96 -0.92 -19.11
C CYS A 89 10.93 -2.43 -19.33
N LEU A 90 10.21 -2.90 -20.35
CA LEU A 90 10.16 -4.33 -20.71
C LEU A 90 11.55 -4.87 -21.08
N SER A 91 12.32 -4.10 -21.86
CA SER A 91 13.68 -4.51 -22.21
C SER A 91 14.58 -4.65 -20.98
N ALA A 92 14.45 -3.74 -20.02
CA ALA A 92 15.23 -3.76 -18.78
C ALA A 92 14.79 -4.88 -17.83
N LEU A 93 13.48 -5.18 -17.74
CA LEU A 93 12.90 -6.11 -16.78
C LEU A 93 12.66 -7.53 -17.30
N LYS A 94 12.93 -7.83 -18.56
CA LYS A 94 12.63 -9.14 -19.18
C LYS A 94 13.20 -10.36 -18.47
N ASN A 95 14.28 -10.21 -17.72
CA ASN A 95 14.94 -11.28 -16.96
C ASN A 95 14.46 -11.35 -15.49
N TYR A 96 13.64 -10.38 -15.06
CA TYR A 96 13.07 -10.28 -13.71
C TYR A 96 11.66 -10.82 -13.66
N SER A 97 11.40 -11.82 -13.91
CA SER A 97 10.20 -12.40 -14.38
C SER A 97 9.19 -12.90 -13.38
N ASN A 98 8.45 -11.98 -12.88
CA ASN A 98 7.06 -12.26 -12.62
C ASN A 98 6.26 -11.89 -13.89
N GLN A 99 5.69 -12.86 -14.56
CA GLN A 99 4.95 -12.66 -15.82
C GLN A 99 3.77 -11.69 -15.65
N ASP A 100 3.12 -11.72 -14.49
CA ASP A 100 2.00 -10.82 -14.17
C ASP A 100 2.47 -9.35 -14.06
N GLU A 101 3.67 -9.12 -13.54
CA GLU A 101 4.26 -7.77 -13.47
C GLU A 101 4.68 -7.27 -14.85
N LEU A 102 5.25 -8.14 -15.69
CA LEU A 102 5.55 -7.78 -17.08
C LEU A 102 4.27 -7.51 -17.87
N ASP A 103 3.22 -8.31 -17.68
CA ASP A 103 1.91 -8.07 -18.29
C ASP A 103 1.35 -6.71 -17.86
N LEU A 104 1.46 -6.36 -16.58
CA LEU A 104 1.04 -5.04 -16.08
C LEU A 104 1.80 -3.89 -16.75
N ILE A 105 3.12 -4.04 -16.98
CA ILE A 105 3.92 -3.04 -17.69
C ILE A 105 3.48 -2.92 -19.15
N ILE A 106 3.24 -4.03 -19.85
CA ILE A 106 2.71 -4.04 -21.23
C ILE A 106 1.38 -3.26 -21.30
N HIS A 107 0.52 -3.43 -20.29
CA HIS A 107 -0.79 -2.81 -20.23
C HIS A 107 -0.83 -1.46 -19.50
N THR A 108 0.32 -0.82 -19.26
CA THR A 108 0.36 0.57 -18.73
C THR A 108 -0.55 1.52 -19.53
N PRO A 109 -0.64 1.45 -20.89
CA PRO A 109 -1.59 2.28 -21.64
C PRO A 109 -3.04 2.08 -21.20
N THR A 110 -3.45 0.83 -20.91
CA THR A 110 -4.79 0.50 -20.40
C THR A 110 -5.03 1.11 -19.02
N VAL A 111 -4.04 0.99 -18.12
CA VAL A 111 -4.12 1.57 -16.75
C VAL A 111 -4.25 3.08 -16.82
N LEU A 112 -3.51 3.77 -17.70
CA LEU A 112 -3.61 5.22 -17.88
C LEU A 112 -4.96 5.63 -18.51
N ARG A 113 -5.50 4.86 -19.48
CA ARG A 113 -6.85 5.14 -20.01
C ARG A 113 -7.90 5.08 -18.91
N ILE A 114 -7.84 4.11 -18.01
CA ILE A 114 -8.75 4.03 -16.85
C ILE A 114 -8.60 5.28 -15.96
N LEU A 115 -7.37 5.72 -15.67
CA LEU A 115 -7.11 6.93 -14.89
C LEU A 115 -7.82 8.14 -15.51
N HIS A 116 -7.71 8.30 -16.82
CA HIS A 116 -8.34 9.42 -17.53
C HIS A 116 -9.88 9.39 -17.53
N THR A 117 -10.50 8.24 -17.20
CA THR A 117 -11.96 8.16 -16.96
C THR A 117 -12.38 8.52 -15.53
N CYS A 118 -11.44 8.80 -14.64
CA CYS A 118 -11.72 9.24 -13.27
C CYS A 118 -12.00 10.76 -13.22
N SER A 119 -12.52 11.25 -12.10
CA SER A 119 -12.69 12.69 -11.92
C SER A 119 -11.34 13.42 -11.94
N ILE A 120 -11.31 14.68 -12.37
CA ILE A 120 -10.09 15.50 -12.38
C ILE A 120 -9.45 15.57 -10.99
N LYS A 121 -10.27 15.62 -9.94
CA LYS A 121 -9.77 15.60 -8.54
C LYS A 121 -9.08 14.30 -8.19
N ASP A 122 -9.65 13.18 -8.61
CA ASP A 122 -9.06 11.86 -8.35
C ASP A 122 -7.78 11.67 -9.18
N GLN A 123 -7.78 12.08 -10.45
CA GLN A 123 -6.58 12.07 -11.30
C GLN A 123 -5.43 12.87 -10.67
N ALA A 124 -5.70 14.08 -10.18
CA ALA A 124 -4.71 14.92 -9.53
C ALA A 124 -4.16 14.28 -8.25
N ALA A 125 -5.04 13.66 -7.44
CA ALA A 125 -4.65 12.97 -6.22
C ALA A 125 -3.80 11.73 -6.51
N VAL A 126 -4.17 10.94 -7.52
CA VAL A 126 -3.41 9.76 -7.97
C VAL A 126 -2.05 10.17 -8.50
N SER A 127 -1.98 11.16 -9.40
CA SER A 127 -0.72 11.65 -9.97
C SER A 127 0.23 12.17 -8.89
N ARG A 128 -0.30 12.91 -7.89
CA ARG A 128 0.49 13.37 -6.75
C ARG A 128 1.05 12.19 -5.93
N CYS A 129 0.21 11.19 -5.63
CA CYS A 129 0.62 10.02 -4.86
C CYS A 129 1.73 9.24 -5.56
N VAL A 130 1.52 8.92 -6.84
CA VAL A 130 2.49 8.17 -7.65
C VAL A 130 3.80 8.93 -7.79
N SER A 131 3.77 10.26 -7.96
CA SER A 131 4.98 11.09 -8.04
C SER A 131 5.78 11.04 -6.73
N ILE A 132 5.12 11.27 -5.58
CA ILE A 132 5.79 11.24 -4.27
C ILE A 132 6.36 9.85 -3.98
N MET A 133 5.61 8.79 -4.30
CA MET A 133 6.06 7.42 -4.10
C MET A 133 7.27 7.10 -4.97
N SER A 134 7.23 7.40 -6.26
CA SER A 134 8.32 7.13 -7.20
C SER A 134 9.59 7.92 -6.85
N ASP A 135 9.49 9.22 -6.62
CA ASP A 135 10.64 10.05 -6.25
C ASP A 135 11.23 9.63 -4.90
N GLY A 136 10.34 9.35 -3.93
CA GLY A 136 10.74 8.94 -2.59
C GLY A 136 11.42 7.57 -2.57
N MET A 137 10.88 6.57 -3.27
CA MET A 137 11.49 5.25 -3.35
C MET A 137 12.85 5.32 -4.04
N SER A 138 12.97 6.01 -5.16
CA SER A 138 14.27 6.23 -5.83
C SER A 138 15.30 6.88 -4.90
N HIS A 139 14.89 7.87 -4.09
CA HIS A 139 15.77 8.51 -3.12
C HIS A 139 16.27 7.52 -2.05
N PHE A 140 15.37 6.71 -1.49
CA PHE A 140 15.72 5.75 -0.44
C PHE A 140 16.52 4.56 -0.97
N HIS A 141 16.28 4.11 -2.19
CA HIS A 141 17.07 3.04 -2.80
C HIS A 141 18.53 3.42 -3.02
N THR A 142 18.85 4.69 -3.29
CA THR A 142 20.25 5.16 -3.37
C THR A 142 20.96 5.11 -2.01
N LYS A 143 20.20 5.12 -0.90
CA LYS A 143 20.71 5.05 0.48
C LYS A 143 20.64 3.65 1.07
N GLN A 144 20.14 2.69 0.31
CA GLN A 144 19.94 1.30 0.77
C GLN A 144 21.27 0.67 1.20
N THR A 145 21.32 0.20 2.45
CA THR A 145 22.51 -0.44 3.03
C THR A 145 22.12 -1.64 3.89
N GLN A 146 23.08 -2.53 4.18
CA GLN A 146 22.91 -3.60 5.14
C GLN A 146 22.72 -3.11 6.58
N VAL A 147 23.20 -1.89 6.88
CA VAL A 147 23.13 -1.28 8.21
C VAL A 147 21.69 -0.82 8.52
N GLY A 148 20.93 -0.42 7.50
CA GLY A 148 19.58 0.11 7.64
C GLY A 148 19.52 1.63 7.54
N LEU A 149 18.35 2.17 7.80
CA LEU A 149 18.09 3.62 7.80
C LEU A 149 18.82 4.28 9.00
N LYS A 150 19.13 5.55 8.85
CA LYS A 150 19.95 6.30 9.81
C LYS A 150 19.30 6.38 11.20
N ASP A 151 18.03 6.77 11.24
CA ASP A 151 17.30 7.05 12.47
C ASP A 151 15.80 6.83 12.29
N LEU A 152 15.04 7.07 13.37
CA LEU A 152 13.59 6.92 13.35
C LEU A 152 12.91 7.93 12.42
N GLN A 153 13.44 9.14 12.31
CA GLN A 153 12.87 10.17 11.42
C GLN A 153 12.96 9.73 9.96
N GLU A 154 14.11 9.22 9.54
CA GLU A 154 14.30 8.67 8.19
C GLU A 154 13.40 7.45 7.94
N PHE A 155 13.20 6.58 8.95
CA PHE A 155 12.29 5.45 8.89
C PHE A 155 10.82 5.88 8.71
N GLU A 156 10.37 6.87 9.49
CA GLU A 156 9.02 7.40 9.35
C GLU A 156 8.81 8.08 7.98
N GLN A 157 9.84 8.77 7.50
CA GLN A 157 9.82 9.39 6.16
C GLN A 157 9.74 8.32 5.05
N TYR A 158 10.51 7.24 5.17
CA TYR A 158 10.40 6.10 4.25
C TYR A 158 8.99 5.50 4.25
N CYS A 159 8.46 5.21 5.43
CA CYS A 159 7.08 4.72 5.57
C CYS A 159 6.03 5.70 5.02
N TYR A 160 6.30 7.01 5.10
CA TYR A 160 5.42 8.01 4.50
C TYR A 160 5.42 7.96 2.98
N VAL A 161 6.58 7.98 2.33
CA VAL A 161 6.65 7.99 0.85
C VAL A 161 6.14 6.70 0.22
N VAL A 162 6.27 5.56 0.90
CA VAL A 162 5.82 4.25 0.39
C VAL A 162 4.33 4.02 0.66
N ALA A 163 3.80 4.47 1.80
CA ALA A 163 2.44 4.10 2.21
C ALA A 163 1.64 5.23 2.88
N GLY A 164 2.28 6.16 3.60
CA GLY A 164 1.58 7.29 4.20
C GLY A 164 0.89 8.16 3.16
N VAL A 165 1.55 8.42 2.04
CA VAL A 165 0.99 9.16 0.89
C VAL A 165 -0.22 8.46 0.28
N VAL A 166 -0.27 7.11 0.33
CA VAL A 166 -1.44 6.34 -0.10
C VAL A 166 -2.61 6.57 0.86
N GLY A 167 -2.34 6.70 2.17
CA GLY A 167 -3.35 7.10 3.15
C GLY A 167 -3.97 8.47 2.83
N GLU A 168 -3.16 9.47 2.49
CA GLU A 168 -3.63 10.80 2.05
C GLU A 168 -4.49 10.70 0.77
N LEU A 169 -4.04 9.93 -0.22
CA LEU A 169 -4.78 9.69 -1.45
C LEU A 169 -6.15 9.07 -1.17
N LEU A 170 -6.20 7.97 -0.41
CA LEU A 170 -7.45 7.29 -0.06
C LEU A 170 -8.40 8.23 0.68
N THR A 171 -7.87 9.06 1.58
CA THR A 171 -8.65 10.09 2.30
C THR A 171 -9.26 11.10 1.33
N THR A 172 -8.53 11.53 0.32
CA THR A 172 -9.03 12.44 -0.72
C THR A 172 -10.16 11.78 -1.53
N ILE A 173 -9.95 10.54 -1.99
CA ILE A 173 -10.97 9.79 -2.76
C ILE A 173 -12.22 9.54 -1.89
N PHE A 174 -12.06 9.11 -0.64
CA PHE A 174 -13.18 8.87 0.27
C PHE A 174 -13.93 10.16 0.61
N SER A 175 -13.22 11.27 0.77
CA SER A 175 -13.81 12.60 1.01
C SER A 175 -14.60 13.11 -0.20
N ASN A 176 -14.14 12.83 -1.41
CA ASN A 176 -14.89 13.16 -2.65
C ASN A 176 -16.19 12.35 -2.76
N HIS A 177 -16.20 11.12 -2.21
CA HIS A 177 -17.36 10.24 -2.22
C HIS A 177 -18.31 10.49 -1.04
N SER A 178 -17.80 10.79 0.16
CA SER A 178 -18.56 10.95 1.39
C SER A 178 -18.33 12.33 2.02
N PRO A 179 -19.23 13.31 1.79
CA PRO A 179 -19.14 14.64 2.41
C PRO A 179 -19.12 14.59 3.95
N GLN A 180 -19.79 13.60 4.55
CA GLN A 180 -19.77 13.41 5.99
C GLN A 180 -18.40 12.96 6.48
N PHE A 181 -17.71 12.08 5.75
CA PHE A 181 -16.33 11.72 6.06
C PHE A 181 -15.40 12.93 5.91
N ALA A 182 -15.54 13.69 4.80
CA ALA A 182 -14.76 14.90 4.57
C ALA A 182 -14.86 15.91 5.72
N GLN A 183 -16.06 16.05 6.31
CA GLN A 183 -16.25 16.90 7.48
C GLN A 183 -15.57 16.36 8.73
N ARG A 184 -15.65 15.04 8.96
CA ARG A 184 -15.10 14.40 10.17
C ARG A 184 -13.59 14.34 10.19
N ILE A 185 -12.95 14.15 9.02
CA ILE A 185 -11.49 14.03 8.93
C ILE A 185 -10.78 15.38 9.00
N ARG A 186 -11.47 16.48 8.77
CA ARG A 186 -10.88 17.83 8.76
C ARG A 186 -10.11 18.13 10.04
N GLY A 187 -8.85 18.52 9.88
CA GLY A 187 -7.92 18.77 10.98
C GLY A 187 -7.34 17.51 11.64
N GLN A 188 -7.64 16.34 11.09
CA GLN A 188 -7.14 15.05 11.58
C GLN A 188 -6.51 14.22 10.43
N GLU A 189 -6.08 14.88 9.36
CA GLU A 189 -5.53 14.24 8.15
C GLU A 189 -4.28 13.40 8.46
N GLY A 190 -3.54 13.72 9.52
CA GLY A 190 -2.41 12.94 10.01
C GLY A 190 -2.76 11.48 10.37
N LEU A 191 -4.03 11.20 10.70
CA LEU A 191 -4.49 9.82 10.96
C LEU A 191 -4.43 8.95 9.70
N ALA A 192 -4.64 9.54 8.52
CA ALA A 192 -4.52 8.86 7.25
C ALA A 192 -3.07 8.43 6.96
N ILE A 193 -2.12 9.33 7.23
CA ILE A 193 -0.69 9.06 7.11
C ILE A 193 -0.28 7.95 8.08
N ALA A 194 -0.69 8.06 9.35
CA ALA A 194 -0.42 7.06 10.36
C ALA A 194 -0.97 5.67 9.99
N PHE A 195 -2.15 5.62 9.35
CA PHE A 195 -2.72 4.37 8.84
C PHE A 195 -1.79 3.71 7.81
N GLY A 196 -1.36 4.44 6.79
CA GLY A 196 -0.43 3.93 5.77
C GLY A 196 0.91 3.52 6.41
N GLN A 197 1.48 4.36 7.27
CA GLN A 197 2.72 4.06 8.00
C GLN A 197 2.60 2.79 8.85
N ALA A 198 1.49 2.55 9.55
CA ALA A 198 1.26 1.34 10.34
C ALA A 198 1.33 0.07 9.49
N LEU A 199 0.71 0.10 8.29
CA LEU A 199 0.77 -1.03 7.36
C LEU A 199 2.20 -1.26 6.86
N GLN A 200 2.93 -0.21 6.51
CA GLN A 200 4.29 -0.33 5.99
C GLN A 200 5.27 -0.78 7.09
N MET A 201 5.18 -0.24 8.29
CA MET A 201 5.97 -0.71 9.44
C MET A 201 5.73 -2.19 9.72
N THR A 202 4.47 -2.65 9.59
CA THR A 202 4.13 -4.08 9.72
C THR A 202 4.84 -4.92 8.66
N ASN A 203 4.87 -4.47 7.40
CA ASN A 203 5.57 -5.17 6.32
C ASN A 203 7.07 -5.21 6.57
N ILE A 204 7.70 -4.08 6.90
CA ILE A 204 9.15 -4.02 7.18
C ILE A 204 9.54 -4.95 8.33
N LEU A 205 8.77 -4.95 9.41
CA LEU A 205 9.05 -5.81 10.56
C LEU A 205 8.88 -7.29 10.21
N LYS A 206 7.85 -7.63 9.44
CA LYS A 206 7.57 -9.00 8.99
C LYS A 206 8.62 -9.52 8.01
N ASP A 207 9.01 -8.70 7.03
CA ASP A 207 9.87 -9.11 5.93
C ASP A 207 11.37 -8.92 6.25
N SER A 208 11.70 -8.42 7.46
CA SER A 208 13.08 -8.12 7.88
C SER A 208 14.10 -9.26 7.76
N PRO A 209 13.78 -10.57 7.94
CA PRO A 209 14.75 -11.64 7.71
C PRO A 209 15.12 -11.80 6.22
N GLU A 210 14.13 -11.73 5.33
CA GLU A 210 14.34 -11.84 3.89
C GLU A 210 15.09 -10.63 3.34
N ASP A 211 14.76 -9.43 3.84
CA ASP A 211 15.49 -8.20 3.48
C ASP A 211 16.97 -8.33 3.87
N LYS A 212 17.23 -8.78 5.09
CA LYS A 212 18.59 -9.03 5.56
C LYS A 212 19.34 -10.07 4.73
N ALA A 213 18.65 -11.14 4.33
CA ALA A 213 19.22 -12.17 3.45
C ALA A 213 19.59 -11.62 2.06
N ARG A 214 18.86 -10.60 1.57
CA ARG A 214 19.16 -9.86 0.35
C ARG A 214 20.20 -8.75 0.54
N GLY A 215 20.76 -8.61 1.73
CA GLY A 215 21.75 -7.59 2.04
C GLY A 215 21.18 -6.19 2.26
N VAL A 216 19.91 -6.09 2.64
CA VAL A 216 19.17 -4.83 2.80
C VAL A 216 18.52 -4.76 4.17
N SER A 217 18.45 -3.58 4.76
CA SER A 217 17.64 -3.32 5.93
C SER A 217 16.88 -2.01 5.78
N TRP A 218 15.59 -2.06 6.04
CA TRP A 218 14.73 -0.88 6.11
C TRP A 218 14.45 -0.43 7.55
N LYS A 219 15.00 -1.15 8.53
CA LYS A 219 14.90 -0.77 9.95
C LYS A 219 15.98 0.26 10.29
N PRO A 220 15.69 1.23 11.19
CA PRO A 220 16.74 2.12 11.70
C PRO A 220 17.80 1.31 12.48
N ALA A 221 19.07 1.65 12.25
CA ALA A 221 20.19 0.92 12.83
C ALA A 221 20.21 0.91 14.38
N ASN A 222 19.78 2.03 14.98
CA ASN A 222 19.91 2.29 16.41
C ASN A 222 18.60 2.14 17.19
N VAL A 223 17.56 1.53 16.59
CA VAL A 223 16.24 1.35 17.22
C VAL A 223 15.96 -0.13 17.40
N SER A 224 15.62 -0.52 18.63
CA SER A 224 15.31 -1.92 18.92
C SER A 224 14.01 -2.39 18.27
N GLN A 225 13.91 -3.70 18.00
CA GLN A 225 12.65 -4.27 17.48
C GLN A 225 11.46 -4.02 18.41
N THR A 226 11.69 -4.02 19.72
CA THR A 226 10.63 -3.73 20.70
C THR A 226 10.14 -2.29 20.58
N GLU A 227 11.04 -1.34 20.42
CA GLU A 227 10.70 0.07 20.21
C GLU A 227 9.94 0.28 18.91
N LEU A 228 10.38 -0.35 17.80
CA LEU A 228 9.65 -0.30 16.53
C LEU A 228 8.24 -0.91 16.64
N LEU A 229 8.08 -1.99 17.42
CA LEU A 229 6.76 -2.56 17.70
C LEU A 229 5.86 -1.60 18.48
N CYS A 230 6.42 -0.86 19.46
CA CYS A 230 5.68 0.16 20.21
C CYS A 230 5.23 1.32 19.29
N ILE A 231 6.12 1.79 18.42
CA ILE A 231 5.80 2.85 17.45
C ILE A 231 4.72 2.37 16.47
N ALA A 232 4.87 1.16 15.91
CA ALA A 232 3.87 0.60 15.02
C ALA A 232 2.51 0.42 15.72
N TYR A 233 2.50 0.07 17.01
CA TYR A 233 1.28 -0.02 17.81
C TYR A 233 0.61 1.36 17.97
N GLN A 234 1.37 2.42 18.25
CA GLN A 234 0.84 3.79 18.31
C GLN A 234 0.22 4.22 16.96
N LYS A 235 0.88 3.91 15.84
CA LYS A 235 0.31 4.16 14.50
C LYS A 235 -0.97 3.34 14.26
N LEU A 236 -1.09 2.12 14.82
CA LEU A 236 -2.34 1.35 14.77
C LEU A 236 -3.45 1.99 15.61
N GLU A 237 -3.15 2.61 16.75
CA GLU A 237 -4.14 3.37 17.52
C GLU A 237 -4.70 4.54 16.70
N ASP A 238 -3.85 5.26 15.99
CA ASP A 238 -4.27 6.32 15.08
C ASP A 238 -5.05 5.77 13.87
N ALA A 239 -4.66 4.62 13.31
CA ALA A 239 -5.39 3.94 12.26
C ALA A 239 -6.80 3.50 12.72
N LEU A 240 -6.93 3.04 13.98
CA LEU A 240 -8.24 2.78 14.57
C LEU A 240 -9.09 4.05 14.62
N ARG A 241 -8.52 5.17 15.09
CA ARG A 241 -9.23 6.46 15.12
C ARG A 241 -9.69 6.88 13.72
N TYR A 242 -8.83 6.72 12.71
CA TYR A 242 -9.18 6.96 11.31
C TYR A 242 -10.41 6.15 10.87
N ILE A 243 -10.43 4.84 11.12
CA ILE A 243 -11.56 3.96 10.76
C ILE A 243 -12.86 4.43 11.42
N LEU A 244 -12.77 4.87 12.68
CA LEU A 244 -13.95 5.31 13.44
C LEU A 244 -14.51 6.66 12.95
N LEU A 245 -13.72 7.47 12.25
CA LEU A 245 -14.19 8.70 11.58
C LEU A 245 -15.01 8.39 10.32
N ILE A 246 -14.79 7.23 9.68
CA ILE A 246 -15.58 6.84 8.50
C ILE A 246 -17.02 6.61 8.94
N PRO A 247 -18.01 7.24 8.28
CA PRO A 247 -19.43 7.07 8.62
C PRO A 247 -19.86 5.60 8.57
N LYS A 248 -20.75 5.19 9.49
CA LYS A 248 -21.22 3.78 9.57
C LYS A 248 -21.96 3.32 8.33
N GLN A 249 -22.60 4.24 7.62
CA GLN A 249 -23.29 3.95 6.35
C GLN A 249 -22.31 3.70 5.19
N ASP A 250 -21.07 4.18 5.28
CA ASP A 250 -20.03 3.95 4.27
C ASP A 250 -19.37 2.57 4.51
N ILE A 251 -20.21 1.53 4.54
CA ILE A 251 -19.82 0.17 4.95
C ILE A 251 -18.65 -0.36 4.13
N GLY A 252 -18.67 -0.18 2.81
CA GLY A 252 -17.60 -0.68 1.93
C GLY A 252 -16.23 -0.06 2.26
N ILE A 253 -16.18 1.25 2.50
CA ILE A 253 -14.95 1.95 2.89
C ILE A 253 -14.47 1.44 4.26
N ARG A 254 -15.38 1.28 5.22
CA ARG A 254 -15.04 0.75 6.54
C ARG A 254 -14.52 -0.69 6.46
N GLN A 255 -15.13 -1.53 5.63
CA GLN A 255 -14.69 -2.91 5.42
C GLN A 255 -13.30 -2.97 4.80
N PHE A 256 -13.04 -2.17 3.77
CA PHE A 256 -11.74 -2.05 3.13
C PHE A 256 -10.66 -1.68 4.15
N CYS A 257 -10.87 -0.62 4.91
CA CYS A 257 -9.91 -0.16 5.92
C CYS A 257 -9.77 -1.16 7.07
N PHE A 258 -10.88 -1.68 7.61
CA PHE A 258 -10.85 -2.59 8.75
C PHE A 258 -10.21 -3.94 8.42
N LEU A 259 -10.37 -4.44 7.20
CA LEU A 259 -9.72 -5.69 6.80
C LEU A 259 -8.20 -5.53 6.75
N ALA A 260 -7.68 -4.49 6.09
CA ALA A 260 -6.24 -4.23 6.04
C ALA A 260 -5.64 -3.98 7.44
N PHE A 261 -6.31 -3.15 8.24
CA PHE A 261 -5.95 -2.85 9.61
C PHE A 261 -5.88 -4.10 10.49
N GLY A 262 -6.90 -4.96 10.45
CA GLY A 262 -6.94 -6.14 11.30
C GLY A 262 -5.89 -7.18 10.93
N LEU A 263 -5.58 -7.33 9.64
CA LEU A 263 -4.45 -8.18 9.21
C LEU A 263 -3.13 -7.65 9.75
N ALA A 264 -2.92 -6.34 9.77
CA ALA A 264 -1.73 -5.72 10.37
C ALA A 264 -1.68 -5.95 11.88
N CYS A 265 -2.78 -5.74 12.62
CA CYS A 265 -2.88 -6.00 14.05
C CYS A 265 -2.48 -7.45 14.41
N MET A 266 -3.04 -8.42 13.68
CA MET A 266 -2.73 -9.84 13.92
C MET A 266 -1.27 -10.18 13.56
N THR A 267 -0.72 -9.60 12.49
CA THR A 267 0.67 -9.82 12.08
C THR A 267 1.64 -9.23 13.09
N LEU A 268 1.46 -7.97 13.52
CA LEU A 268 2.31 -7.33 14.53
C LEU A 268 2.25 -8.08 15.87
N SER A 269 1.08 -8.57 16.25
CA SER A 269 0.93 -9.37 17.47
C SER A 269 1.67 -10.72 17.38
N LYS A 270 1.71 -11.34 16.20
CA LYS A 270 2.55 -12.52 15.99
C LYS A 270 4.03 -12.18 16.15
N ILE A 271 4.51 -11.08 15.57
CA ILE A 271 5.90 -10.62 15.69
C ILE A 271 6.25 -10.37 17.17
N ALA A 272 5.35 -9.71 17.92
CA ALA A 272 5.55 -9.44 19.35
C ALA A 272 5.69 -10.71 20.19
N ASN A 273 4.99 -11.79 19.81
CA ASN A 273 5.02 -13.08 20.50
C ASN A 273 6.17 -13.99 20.02
N HIS A 274 6.73 -13.76 18.82
CA HIS A 274 7.80 -14.57 18.20
C HIS A 274 8.95 -13.63 17.77
N LYS A 275 9.64 -13.03 18.75
CA LYS A 275 10.66 -12.00 18.47
C LYS A 275 11.90 -12.52 17.72
N GLN A 276 12.12 -13.83 17.67
CA GLN A 276 13.29 -14.47 17.05
C GLN A 276 12.96 -15.29 15.81
N PHE A 277 11.90 -14.90 15.08
CA PHE A 277 11.59 -15.57 13.81
C PHE A 277 12.70 -15.33 12.78
N THR A 278 12.96 -16.35 11.98
CA THR A 278 14.02 -16.37 10.96
C THR A 278 13.47 -16.27 9.55
N HIS A 279 12.16 -16.55 9.38
CA HIS A 279 11.45 -16.57 8.11
C HIS A 279 10.07 -15.92 8.25
N LYS A 280 9.68 -15.12 7.27
CA LYS A 280 8.34 -14.48 7.26
C LYS A 280 7.20 -15.50 7.26
N ASP A 281 7.43 -16.72 6.75
CA ASP A 281 6.42 -17.77 6.74
C ASP A 281 5.98 -18.19 8.14
N GLU A 282 6.83 -18.05 9.16
CA GLU A 282 6.49 -18.27 10.57
C GLU A 282 5.42 -17.31 11.08
N LEU A 283 5.37 -16.11 10.49
CA LEU A 283 4.42 -15.05 10.84
C LEU A 283 3.15 -15.07 9.98
N LYS A 284 3.12 -15.91 8.95
CA LYS A 284 2.01 -15.97 8.00
C LYS A 284 0.71 -16.30 8.72
N LEU A 285 -0.32 -15.51 8.46
CA LEU A 285 -1.66 -15.82 8.91
C LEU A 285 -2.20 -17.00 8.10
N SER A 286 -2.83 -17.96 8.77
CA SER A 286 -3.43 -19.09 8.07
C SER A 286 -4.55 -18.62 7.14
N ARG A 287 -4.78 -19.35 6.04
CA ARG A 287 -5.89 -19.06 5.13
C ARG A 287 -7.25 -19.04 5.85
N HIS A 288 -7.44 -19.95 6.82
CA HIS A 288 -8.65 -19.99 7.64
C HIS A 288 -8.79 -18.72 8.49
N THR A 289 -7.72 -18.23 9.10
CA THR A 289 -7.71 -16.98 9.87
C THR A 289 -8.12 -15.81 9.00
N VAL A 290 -7.56 -15.70 7.79
CA VAL A 290 -7.89 -14.61 6.86
C VAL A 290 -9.36 -14.69 6.43
N ILE A 291 -9.88 -15.87 6.08
CA ILE A 291 -11.28 -16.07 5.69
C ILE A 291 -12.22 -15.75 6.84
N ALA A 292 -11.93 -16.26 8.03
CA ALA A 292 -12.75 -16.00 9.23
C ALA A 292 -12.78 -14.49 9.56
N PHE A 293 -11.63 -13.82 9.46
CA PHE A 293 -11.56 -12.39 9.70
C PHE A 293 -12.27 -11.58 8.61
N TYR A 294 -12.18 -12.00 7.35
CA TYR A 294 -12.96 -11.40 6.25
C TYR A 294 -14.48 -11.48 6.54
N GLY A 295 -14.97 -12.65 7.00
CA GLY A 295 -16.36 -12.82 7.41
C GLY A 295 -16.73 -11.93 8.60
N PHE A 296 -15.87 -11.86 9.62
CA PHE A 296 -16.05 -10.98 10.77
C PHE A 296 -16.09 -9.50 10.37
N THR A 297 -15.23 -9.08 9.44
CA THR A 297 -15.19 -7.70 8.94
C THR A 297 -16.53 -7.26 8.38
N LYS A 298 -17.26 -8.15 7.66
CA LYS A 298 -18.59 -7.84 7.11
C LYS A 298 -19.62 -7.53 8.19
N ILE A 299 -19.52 -8.17 9.34
CA ILE A 299 -20.45 -7.98 10.47
C ILE A 299 -20.03 -6.78 11.33
N ALA A 300 -18.74 -6.66 11.61
CA ALA A 300 -18.22 -5.71 12.58
C ALA A 300 -18.08 -4.28 12.05
N SER A 301 -17.97 -4.08 10.72
CA SER A 301 -17.66 -2.78 10.15
C SER A 301 -18.69 -1.68 10.43
N SER A 302 -19.94 -2.02 10.67
CA SER A 302 -20.98 -1.06 11.09
C SER A 302 -21.01 -0.77 12.60
N ASN A 303 -20.21 -1.49 13.40
CA ASN A 303 -20.24 -1.43 14.86
C ASN A 303 -18.89 -1.05 15.46
N ASP A 304 -18.79 0.20 15.96
CA ASP A 304 -17.57 0.73 16.55
C ASP A 304 -17.09 -0.06 17.78
N ALA A 305 -18.03 -0.62 18.58
CA ALA A 305 -17.66 -1.41 19.75
C ALA A 305 -16.98 -2.73 19.37
N LEU A 306 -17.45 -3.39 18.30
CA LEU A 306 -16.82 -4.60 17.79
C LEU A 306 -15.44 -4.34 17.21
N ILE A 307 -15.25 -3.23 16.47
CA ILE A 307 -13.93 -2.84 15.94
C ILE A 307 -12.95 -2.56 17.09
N LYS A 308 -13.38 -1.79 18.11
CA LYS A 308 -12.57 -1.50 19.31
C LYS A 308 -12.25 -2.75 20.11
N ALA A 309 -13.22 -3.64 20.30
CA ALA A 309 -13.03 -4.91 21.00
C ALA A 309 -12.01 -5.80 20.26
N PHE A 310 -12.14 -5.93 18.94
CA PHE A 310 -11.18 -6.65 18.11
C PHE A 310 -9.76 -6.08 18.29
N PHE A 311 -9.60 -4.76 18.18
CA PHE A 311 -8.30 -4.11 18.37
C PHE A 311 -7.71 -4.41 19.74
N SER A 312 -8.49 -4.20 20.80
CA SER A 312 -8.04 -4.46 22.18
C SER A 312 -7.60 -5.91 22.41
N LEU A 313 -8.32 -6.88 21.83
CA LEU A 313 -8.00 -8.30 21.98
C LEU A 313 -6.80 -8.71 21.12
N SER A 314 -6.81 -8.32 19.85
CA SER A 314 -5.78 -8.72 18.89
C SER A 314 -4.40 -8.08 19.16
N THR A 315 -4.36 -6.91 19.82
CA THR A 315 -3.11 -6.19 20.11
C THR A 315 -2.67 -6.26 21.57
N ARG A 316 -3.23 -7.20 22.35
CA ARG A 316 -2.92 -7.31 23.78
C ARG A 316 -1.42 -7.49 24.09
N SER A 317 -0.69 -8.24 23.26
CA SER A 317 0.75 -8.43 23.38
C SER A 317 1.53 -7.14 23.13
N LEU A 318 1.14 -6.36 22.10
CA LEU A 318 1.74 -5.07 21.76
C LEU A 318 1.54 -4.06 22.88
N ARG A 319 0.30 -3.95 23.38
CA ARG A 319 -0.02 -3.04 24.49
C ARG A 319 0.79 -3.30 25.73
N LYS A 320 1.11 -4.58 26.04
CA LYS A 320 1.98 -4.93 27.18
C LYS A 320 3.43 -4.48 26.98
N LEU A 321 3.91 -4.40 25.73
CA LEU A 321 5.26 -3.90 25.43
C LEU A 321 5.36 -2.37 25.56
N SER A 322 4.24 -1.67 25.37
CA SER A 322 4.17 -0.19 25.39
C SER A 322 3.86 0.39 26.78
N GLN A 323 3.61 -0.48 27.77
CA GLN A 323 3.43 -0.08 29.17
C GLN A 323 4.78 -0.17 29.87
N PRO A 324 5.22 0.90 30.60
CA PRO A 324 6.48 0.89 31.36
C PRO A 324 6.50 -0.16 32.46
#